data_85fbd53044b29ba1caba38e6445fd412
#
_entry.id   85fbd53044b29ba1caba38e6445fd412
#
_cell.length_a   1.000
_cell.length_b   1.000
_cell.length_c   1.000
_cell.angle_alpha   90.00
_cell.angle_beta   90.00
_cell.angle_gamma   90.00
#
_symmetry.space_group_name_H-M   'P 1'
#
loop_
_entity.id
_entity.type
_entity.pdbx_description
1 polymer ?
#
loop_
_entity_poly.entity_id
_entity_poly.type
_entity_poly.pdbx_seq_one_letter_code
_entity_poly.pdbx_strand_id
1 'polypeptide(L)'
;CGEIITRATYQNGKYHFDTGAANSKIDEINNTQATLGKSFEFKTHDGSVIKTTDAGSYGWKISKKQAGKTLTNTLVANKQTVNAKNDIYGKGYNQQGTGYNTTSNNGIGDTYAAVSLADQHAWFYKDGKCVLSTDIVSGTNNKDNETPKGVWYIMYQQTPSVLRGLNDDGSKYASKVQYWSPFTDSGCGFHDASWRHDWSKQAYLAKGGGSHGCINMHPDVAGQAFHDLQKNEPVIIY
;
A
#
# COMPACT_ATOMS: atom_id res chain seq x y z
N CYS A 1 17.59 8.29 -27.92
CA CYS A 1 18.33 7.01 -27.72
C CYS A 1 19.81 7.25 -27.39
N GLY A 2 20.50 8.21 -28.00
CA GLY A 2 21.93 8.45 -27.78
C GLY A 2 22.32 8.88 -26.36
N GLU A 3 21.39 9.38 -25.57
CA GLU A 3 21.62 9.73 -24.15
C GLU A 3 21.53 8.52 -23.20
N ILE A 4 20.90 7.44 -23.66
CA ILE A 4 20.60 6.27 -22.81
C ILE A 4 21.48 5.06 -23.21
N ILE A 5 21.79 4.92 -24.50
CA ILE A 5 22.67 3.88 -25.03
C ILE A 5 23.89 4.54 -25.66
N THR A 6 25.03 4.38 -25.02
CA THR A 6 26.29 5.02 -25.43
C THR A 6 27.15 4.11 -26.32
N ARG A 7 26.93 2.78 -26.25
CA ARG A 7 27.73 1.80 -26.98
C ARG A 7 26.91 0.56 -27.35
N ALA A 8 27.10 0.06 -28.58
CA ALA A 8 26.61 -1.22 -29.03
C ALA A 8 27.73 -2.03 -29.62
N THR A 9 27.77 -3.34 -29.36
CA THR A 9 28.70 -4.31 -29.97
C THR A 9 27.93 -5.50 -30.56
N TYR A 10 28.43 -6.08 -31.62
CA TYR A 10 27.86 -7.27 -32.24
C TYR A 10 28.84 -8.44 -32.03
N GLN A 11 28.42 -9.49 -31.32
CA GLN A 11 29.23 -10.66 -31.02
C GLN A 11 28.35 -11.92 -31.05
N ASN A 12 28.86 -12.98 -31.63
CA ASN A 12 28.18 -14.29 -31.69
C ASN A 12 26.73 -14.19 -32.23
N GLY A 13 26.52 -13.40 -33.29
CA GLY A 13 25.20 -13.26 -33.91
C GLY A 13 24.19 -12.39 -33.11
N LYS A 14 24.63 -11.71 -32.05
CA LYS A 14 23.75 -10.89 -31.19
C LYS A 14 24.32 -9.50 -30.94
N TYR A 15 23.41 -8.52 -30.79
CA TYR A 15 23.76 -7.19 -30.33
C TYR A 15 23.83 -7.15 -28.80
N HIS A 16 24.84 -6.49 -28.29
CA HIS A 16 25.03 -6.17 -26.86
C HIS A 16 25.07 -4.65 -26.75
N PHE A 17 24.23 -4.12 -25.87
CA PHE A 17 24.12 -2.69 -25.61
C PHE A 17 24.69 -2.36 -24.23
N ASP A 18 25.46 -1.27 -24.14
CA ASP A 18 25.85 -0.72 -22.86
C ASP A 18 24.66 0.00 -22.21
N THR A 19 24.16 -0.57 -21.12
CA THR A 19 23.01 -0.05 -20.35
C THR A 19 23.45 0.83 -19.18
N GLY A 20 24.71 1.23 -19.07
CA GLY A 20 25.22 2.00 -17.94
C GLY A 20 24.52 3.34 -17.78
N ALA A 21 24.38 4.11 -18.86
CA ALA A 21 23.68 5.39 -18.85
C ALA A 21 22.17 5.21 -18.54
N ALA A 22 21.55 4.16 -19.09
CA ALA A 22 20.15 3.81 -18.78
C ALA A 22 19.97 3.47 -17.28
N ASN A 23 20.88 2.69 -16.72
CA ASN A 23 20.86 2.35 -15.30
C ASN A 23 21.01 3.60 -14.40
N SER A 24 21.90 4.54 -14.77
CA SER A 24 22.06 5.81 -14.05
C SER A 24 20.77 6.64 -14.07
N LYS A 25 20.08 6.68 -15.21
CA LYS A 25 18.79 7.39 -15.34
C LYS A 25 17.69 6.71 -14.51
N ILE A 26 17.66 5.38 -14.48
CA ILE A 26 16.72 4.62 -13.63
C ILE A 26 17.02 4.86 -12.14
N ASP A 27 18.28 4.95 -11.74
CA ASP A 27 18.65 5.32 -10.37
C ASP A 27 18.16 6.72 -10.01
N GLU A 28 18.33 7.69 -10.90
CA GLU A 28 17.79 9.04 -10.72
C GLU A 28 16.27 9.01 -10.50
N ILE A 29 15.52 8.31 -11.36
CA ILE A 29 14.06 8.17 -11.23
C ILE A 29 13.69 7.48 -9.91
N ASN A 30 14.36 6.37 -9.57
CA ASN A 30 14.11 5.65 -8.33
C ASN A 30 14.43 6.48 -7.08
N ASN A 31 15.42 7.38 -7.15
CA ASN A 31 15.78 8.25 -6.05
C ASN A 31 14.84 9.46 -5.91
N THR A 32 14.37 10.02 -7.02
CA THR A 32 13.60 11.28 -7.03
C THR A 32 12.09 11.08 -7.10
N GLN A 33 11.61 10.07 -7.82
CA GLN A 33 10.18 9.91 -8.13
C GLN A 33 9.55 8.66 -7.52
N ALA A 34 10.28 7.53 -7.46
CA ALA A 34 9.73 6.28 -6.94
C ALA A 34 9.41 6.38 -5.45
N THR A 35 8.32 5.74 -5.05
CA THR A 35 7.74 5.89 -3.70
C THR A 35 7.91 4.66 -2.81
N LEU A 36 8.24 3.50 -3.36
CA LEU A 36 8.37 2.26 -2.58
C LEU A 36 9.50 2.34 -1.55
N GLY A 37 9.15 2.15 -0.28
CA GLY A 37 10.08 2.21 0.85
C GLY A 37 10.54 3.63 1.17
N LYS A 38 9.72 4.63 0.87
CA LYS A 38 9.92 6.03 1.30
C LYS A 38 8.83 6.43 2.27
N SER A 39 9.15 7.39 3.12
CA SER A 39 8.17 8.11 3.92
C SER A 39 7.50 9.20 3.08
N PHE A 40 6.25 9.51 3.40
CA PHE A 40 5.46 10.53 2.74
C PHE A 40 5.21 11.69 3.72
N GLU A 41 5.27 12.93 3.22
CA GLU A 41 4.65 14.05 3.92
C GLU A 41 3.14 13.97 3.66
N PHE A 42 2.37 13.82 4.73
CA PHE A 42 0.94 13.61 4.67
C PHE A 42 0.22 14.66 5.49
N LYS A 43 -0.77 15.31 4.88
CA LYS A 43 -1.66 16.25 5.56
C LYS A 43 -2.83 15.49 6.16
N THR A 44 -2.93 15.50 7.49
CA THR A 44 -3.99 14.85 8.25
C THR A 44 -5.33 15.60 8.11
N HIS A 45 -6.40 15.02 8.62
CA HIS A 45 -7.75 15.59 8.55
C HIS A 45 -7.88 16.98 9.22
N ASP A 46 -7.09 17.26 10.24
CA ASP A 46 -7.06 18.54 10.97
C ASP A 46 -6.14 19.59 10.33
N GLY A 47 -5.47 19.22 9.23
CA GLY A 47 -4.57 20.08 8.49
C GLY A 47 -3.12 20.07 8.96
N SER A 48 -2.78 19.31 10.01
CA SER A 48 -1.40 19.09 10.42
C SER A 48 -0.64 18.29 9.36
N VAL A 49 0.67 18.50 9.27
CA VAL A 49 1.53 17.73 8.37
C VAL A 49 2.36 16.78 9.20
N ILE A 50 2.24 15.50 8.91
CA ILE A 50 3.05 14.45 9.50
C ILE A 50 3.97 13.83 8.45
N LYS A 51 5.05 13.23 8.89
CA LYS A 51 5.87 12.36 8.06
C LYS A 51 5.55 10.91 8.43
N THR A 52 5.06 10.13 7.45
CA THR A 52 4.80 8.71 7.68
C THR A 52 6.11 7.96 7.92
N THR A 53 6.05 6.77 8.48
CA THR A 53 7.19 5.86 8.48
C THR A 53 7.49 5.41 7.04
N ASP A 54 8.69 4.89 6.80
CA ASP A 54 9.07 4.24 5.53
C ASP A 54 8.56 2.79 5.43
N ALA A 55 7.83 2.36 6.46
CA ALA A 55 7.17 1.05 6.48
C ALA A 55 5.93 1.04 5.58
N GLY A 56 5.57 -0.17 5.15
CA GLY A 56 4.42 -0.40 4.30
C GLY A 56 4.77 -1.07 2.99
N SER A 57 3.76 -1.23 2.16
CA SER A 57 3.86 -1.89 0.87
C SER A 57 3.41 -1.00 -0.30
N TYR A 58 2.82 0.16 -0.01
CA TYR A 58 2.43 1.11 -1.05
C TYR A 58 3.65 1.73 -1.73
N GLY A 59 3.57 1.84 -3.04
CA GLY A 59 4.58 2.48 -3.85
C GLY A 59 5.13 1.59 -4.97
N TRP A 60 6.12 2.13 -5.68
CA TRP A 60 6.71 1.53 -6.86
C TRP A 60 8.19 1.89 -7.00
N LYS A 61 8.91 1.04 -7.74
CA LYS A 61 10.28 1.27 -8.22
C LYS A 61 10.45 0.66 -9.61
N ILE A 62 11.45 1.12 -10.36
CA ILE A 62 11.84 0.52 -11.64
C ILE A 62 12.95 -0.51 -11.39
N SER A 63 12.77 -1.71 -11.92
CA SER A 63 13.78 -2.77 -11.94
C SER A 63 14.81 -2.52 -13.03
N LYS A 64 16.05 -2.16 -12.66
CA LYS A 64 17.16 -1.99 -13.63
C LYS A 64 17.36 -3.22 -14.52
N LYS A 65 17.30 -4.41 -13.92
CA LYS A 65 17.47 -5.67 -14.66
C LYS A 65 16.40 -5.88 -15.72
N GLN A 66 15.13 -5.61 -15.37
CA GLN A 66 14.03 -5.79 -16.32
C GLN A 66 14.01 -4.67 -17.36
N ALA A 67 14.21 -3.43 -16.97
CA ALA A 67 14.29 -2.27 -17.86
C ALA A 67 15.43 -2.42 -18.89
N GLY A 68 16.60 -2.91 -18.47
CA GLY A 68 17.70 -3.22 -19.38
C GLY A 68 17.33 -4.26 -20.44
N LYS A 69 16.60 -5.33 -20.05
CA LYS A 69 16.08 -6.33 -21.00
C LYS A 69 15.05 -5.72 -21.96
N THR A 70 14.09 -4.97 -21.44
CA THR A 70 13.04 -4.31 -22.23
C THR A 70 13.65 -3.36 -23.25
N LEU A 71 14.64 -2.56 -22.85
CA LEU A 71 15.35 -1.64 -23.72
C LEU A 71 16.11 -2.39 -24.81
N THR A 72 16.90 -3.41 -24.46
CA THR A 72 17.63 -4.24 -25.40
C THR A 72 16.71 -4.87 -26.46
N ASN A 73 15.61 -5.49 -26.02
CA ASN A 73 14.65 -6.12 -26.91
C ASN A 73 13.96 -5.11 -27.85
N THR A 74 13.68 -3.91 -27.36
CA THR A 74 13.09 -2.83 -28.15
C THR A 74 14.04 -2.36 -29.25
N LEU A 75 15.32 -2.20 -28.92
CA LEU A 75 16.36 -1.78 -29.87
C LEU A 75 16.63 -2.87 -30.94
N VAL A 76 16.75 -4.13 -30.54
CA VAL A 76 16.91 -5.25 -31.47
C VAL A 76 15.72 -5.35 -32.43
N ALA A 77 14.50 -5.09 -31.94
CA ALA A 77 13.28 -5.10 -32.76
C ALA A 77 13.07 -3.80 -33.57
N ASN A 78 14.04 -2.88 -33.56
CA ASN A 78 13.97 -1.57 -34.23
C ASN A 78 12.69 -0.78 -33.91
N LYS A 79 12.20 -0.85 -32.67
CA LYS A 79 11.04 -0.09 -32.21
C LYS A 79 11.46 1.27 -31.67
N GLN A 80 10.66 2.29 -31.96
CA GLN A 80 10.94 3.66 -31.52
C GLN A 80 10.43 3.97 -30.11
N THR A 81 9.54 3.14 -29.57
CA THR A 81 8.93 3.33 -28.26
C THR A 81 9.14 2.13 -27.36
N VAL A 82 9.37 2.40 -26.08
CA VAL A 82 9.53 1.40 -25.02
C VAL A 82 8.25 1.33 -24.20
N ASN A 83 7.70 0.13 -24.02
CA ASN A 83 6.66 -0.08 -23.02
C ASN A 83 7.32 -0.61 -21.73
N ALA A 84 7.46 0.28 -20.75
CA ALA A 84 8.13 0.01 -19.48
C ALA A 84 7.18 -0.47 -18.36
N LYS A 85 5.91 -0.72 -18.64
CA LYS A 85 4.91 -1.10 -17.62
C LYS A 85 5.35 -2.32 -16.79
N ASN A 86 5.97 -3.30 -17.43
CA ASN A 86 6.43 -4.53 -16.78
C ASN A 86 7.79 -4.39 -16.09
N ASP A 87 8.42 -3.22 -16.20
CA ASP A 87 9.69 -2.91 -15.54
C ASP A 87 9.48 -2.31 -14.14
N ILE A 88 8.23 -1.90 -13.85
CA ILE A 88 7.82 -1.38 -12.55
C ILE A 88 7.52 -2.55 -11.62
N TYR A 89 7.99 -2.46 -10.38
CA TYR A 89 7.70 -3.44 -9.34
C TYR A 89 7.28 -2.78 -8.03
N GLY A 90 6.55 -3.55 -7.22
CA GLY A 90 6.08 -3.20 -5.89
C GLY A 90 6.48 -4.22 -4.83
N LYS A 91 5.84 -4.13 -3.68
CA LYS A 91 6.00 -5.03 -2.53
C LYS A 91 4.63 -5.57 -2.11
N GLY A 92 4.63 -6.76 -1.53
CA GLY A 92 3.42 -7.41 -1.03
C GLY A 92 2.60 -8.04 -2.16
N TYR A 93 1.30 -7.98 -2.04
CA TYR A 93 0.34 -8.66 -2.91
C TYR A 93 0.41 -8.20 -4.38
N ASN A 94 0.59 -6.89 -4.63
CA ASN A 94 0.75 -6.35 -5.97
C ASN A 94 2.23 -6.17 -6.33
N GLN A 95 2.79 -7.15 -7.01
CA GLN A 95 4.18 -7.15 -7.45
C GLN A 95 4.49 -6.09 -8.54
N GLN A 96 3.48 -5.51 -9.18
CA GLN A 96 3.67 -4.46 -10.20
C GLN A 96 3.76 -3.04 -9.62
N GLY A 97 3.65 -2.91 -8.29
CA GLY A 97 3.64 -1.61 -7.61
C GLY A 97 2.28 -0.91 -7.65
N THR A 98 2.17 0.12 -6.84
CA THR A 98 0.96 0.93 -6.68
C THR A 98 1.31 2.41 -6.81
N GLY A 99 0.38 3.23 -7.30
CA GLY A 99 0.54 4.69 -7.36
C GLY A 99 1.59 5.22 -8.35
N TYR A 100 2.09 4.43 -9.30
CA TYR A 100 3.16 4.87 -10.22
C TYR A 100 2.74 5.96 -11.22
N ASN A 101 1.44 6.20 -11.39
CA ASN A 101 0.90 7.30 -12.20
C ASN A 101 0.34 8.45 -11.34
N THR A 102 0.55 8.39 -10.02
CA THR A 102 -0.04 9.33 -9.07
C THR A 102 0.99 10.40 -8.71
N THR A 103 0.65 11.66 -8.90
CA THR A 103 1.49 12.82 -8.56
C THR A 103 0.87 13.69 -7.47
N SER A 104 -0.47 13.66 -7.33
CA SER A 104 -1.16 14.42 -6.28
C SER A 104 -0.84 13.87 -4.89
N ASN A 105 -0.95 14.72 -3.88
CA ASN A 105 -0.75 14.40 -2.47
C ASN A 105 0.56 13.62 -2.23
N ASN A 106 1.67 14.12 -2.78
CA ASN A 106 3.00 13.53 -2.69
C ASN A 106 3.10 12.05 -3.16
N GLY A 107 2.24 11.64 -4.11
CA GLY A 107 2.19 10.30 -4.65
C GLY A 107 1.20 9.36 -3.95
N ILE A 108 0.45 9.83 -2.96
CA ILE A 108 -0.63 9.09 -2.30
C ILE A 108 -1.90 9.13 -3.16
N GLY A 109 -2.16 10.25 -3.85
CA GLY A 109 -3.40 10.48 -4.59
C GLY A 109 -4.50 11.09 -3.74
N ASP A 110 -5.69 11.17 -4.34
CA ASP A 110 -6.84 11.86 -3.77
C ASP A 110 -7.94 10.90 -3.29
N THR A 111 -7.72 9.58 -3.47
CA THR A 111 -8.58 8.49 -2.94
C THR A 111 -7.75 7.60 -2.04
N TYR A 112 -8.03 7.57 -0.75
CA TYR A 112 -7.27 6.85 0.27
C TYR A 112 -8.05 6.72 1.58
N ALA A 113 -7.60 5.82 2.47
CA ALA A 113 -7.97 5.85 3.89
C ALA A 113 -6.82 6.39 4.73
N ALA A 114 -7.14 7.22 5.72
CA ALA A 114 -6.24 7.68 6.78
C ALA A 114 -6.74 7.17 8.13
N VAL A 115 -5.87 6.57 8.93
CA VAL A 115 -6.20 6.02 10.24
C VAL A 115 -5.27 6.59 11.29
N SER A 116 -5.83 7.31 12.25
CA SER A 116 -5.14 7.74 13.46
C SER A 116 -5.30 6.68 14.54
N LEU A 117 -4.20 6.06 14.94
CA LEU A 117 -4.21 5.10 16.05
C LEU A 117 -4.41 5.81 17.41
N ALA A 118 -3.94 7.04 17.53
CA ALA A 118 -4.10 7.83 18.74
C ALA A 118 -5.56 8.24 18.95
N ASP A 119 -6.25 8.65 17.89
CA ASP A 119 -7.64 9.09 17.92
C ASP A 119 -8.63 7.94 17.82
N GLN A 120 -8.17 6.72 17.48
CA GLN A 120 -9.00 5.56 17.15
C GLN A 120 -10.07 5.93 16.13
N HIS A 121 -9.64 6.58 15.04
CA HIS A 121 -10.54 7.14 14.04
C HIS A 121 -9.99 6.92 12.63
N ALA A 122 -10.89 6.71 11.66
CA ALA A 122 -10.58 6.56 10.26
C ALA A 122 -11.35 7.54 9.39
N TRP A 123 -10.68 8.11 8.40
CA TRP A 123 -11.24 8.98 7.37
C TRP A 123 -11.00 8.34 6.01
N PHE A 124 -12.05 8.26 5.20
CA PHE A 124 -12.01 7.76 3.84
C PHE A 124 -12.22 8.92 2.89
N TYR A 125 -11.27 9.10 1.99
CA TYR A 125 -11.30 10.14 0.97
C TYR A 125 -11.49 9.54 -0.40
N LYS A 126 -12.35 10.16 -1.20
CA LYS A 126 -12.58 9.83 -2.60
C LYS A 126 -12.57 11.11 -3.41
N ASP A 127 -11.70 11.16 -4.43
CA ASP A 127 -11.51 12.34 -5.27
C ASP A 127 -11.30 13.64 -4.44
N GLY A 128 -10.49 13.55 -3.39
CA GLY A 128 -10.15 14.66 -2.49
C GLY A 128 -11.23 15.05 -1.48
N LYS A 129 -12.37 14.37 -1.44
CA LYS A 129 -13.46 14.63 -0.49
C LYS A 129 -13.52 13.55 0.58
N CYS A 130 -13.64 13.94 1.84
CA CYS A 130 -13.94 13.01 2.92
C CYS A 130 -15.38 12.50 2.73
N VAL A 131 -15.53 11.21 2.43
CA VAL A 131 -16.83 10.56 2.19
C VAL A 131 -17.31 9.75 3.39
N LEU A 132 -16.38 9.31 4.26
CA LEU A 132 -16.69 8.63 5.51
C LEU A 132 -15.68 9.07 6.58
N SER A 133 -16.18 9.34 7.77
CA SER A 133 -15.42 9.63 8.99
C SER A 133 -16.05 8.84 10.12
N THR A 134 -15.28 7.95 10.77
CA THR A 134 -15.84 6.99 11.71
C THR A 134 -14.84 6.57 12.78
N ASP A 135 -15.34 6.33 13.99
CA ASP A 135 -14.56 5.70 15.04
C ASP A 135 -14.27 4.23 14.67
N ILE A 136 -13.12 3.77 15.10
CA ILE A 136 -12.63 2.40 14.88
C ILE A 136 -12.05 1.83 16.18
N VAL A 137 -11.76 0.54 16.18
CA VAL A 137 -10.86 -0.04 17.18
C VAL A 137 -9.74 -0.79 16.45
N SER A 138 -8.51 -0.32 16.67
CA SER A 138 -7.29 -0.90 16.10
C SER A 138 -6.83 -2.15 16.86
N GLY A 139 -5.70 -2.69 16.47
CA GLY A 139 -5.00 -3.73 17.22
C GLY A 139 -4.69 -3.32 18.64
N THR A 140 -4.71 -4.28 19.58
CA THR A 140 -4.33 -4.05 20.99
C THR A 140 -2.94 -3.42 21.05
N ASN A 141 -2.79 -2.39 21.88
CA ASN A 141 -1.52 -1.66 22.04
C ASN A 141 -0.48 -2.53 22.77
N ASN A 142 0.03 -3.52 22.07
CA ASN A 142 1.15 -4.37 22.47
C ASN A 142 1.95 -4.79 21.24
N LYS A 143 3.16 -5.29 21.44
CA LYS A 143 4.11 -5.63 20.38
C LYS A 143 3.58 -6.64 19.34
N ASP A 144 2.70 -7.55 19.76
CA ASP A 144 2.26 -8.67 18.94
C ASP A 144 0.98 -8.36 18.14
N ASN A 145 0.16 -7.44 18.67
CA ASN A 145 -1.19 -7.16 18.15
C ASN A 145 -1.39 -5.73 17.64
N GLU A 146 -0.41 -4.83 17.76
CA GLU A 146 -0.58 -3.46 17.28
C GLU A 146 -0.78 -3.39 15.76
N THR A 147 -1.64 -2.48 15.33
CA THR A 147 -1.78 -2.17 13.90
C THR A 147 -0.50 -1.51 13.39
N PRO A 148 0.15 -2.06 12.34
CA PRO A 148 1.44 -1.53 11.90
C PRO A 148 1.28 -0.17 11.21
N LYS A 149 2.02 0.84 11.71
CA LYS A 149 2.11 2.16 11.10
C LYS A 149 2.81 2.10 9.75
N GLY A 150 2.43 2.98 8.83
CA GLY A 150 3.03 3.06 7.49
C GLY A 150 2.02 3.39 6.41
N VAL A 151 2.45 3.28 5.15
CA VAL A 151 1.59 3.45 3.99
C VAL A 151 1.42 2.10 3.28
N TRP A 152 0.23 1.59 3.37
CA TRP A 152 -0.21 0.30 2.84
C TRP A 152 -1.12 0.50 1.64
N TYR A 153 -1.67 -0.56 1.06
CA TYR A 153 -2.74 -0.49 0.04
C TYR A 153 -3.73 -1.62 0.22
N ILE A 154 -4.97 -1.42 -0.20
CA ILE A 154 -5.98 -2.48 -0.24
C ILE A 154 -5.52 -3.58 -1.20
N MET A 155 -5.24 -4.76 -0.68
CA MET A 155 -4.68 -5.88 -1.45
C MET A 155 -5.73 -6.53 -2.33
N TYR A 156 -6.89 -6.78 -1.76
CA TYR A 156 -8.10 -7.31 -2.39
C TYR A 156 -9.30 -7.01 -1.50
N GLN A 157 -10.49 -7.36 -1.96
CA GLN A 157 -11.71 -7.24 -1.17
C GLN A 157 -12.52 -8.52 -1.28
N GLN A 158 -13.18 -8.89 -0.17
CA GLN A 158 -14.01 -10.09 -0.11
C GLN A 158 -15.24 -9.85 0.75
N THR A 159 -16.41 -10.29 0.24
CA THR A 159 -17.70 -10.22 0.94
C THR A 159 -18.55 -11.44 0.58
N PRO A 160 -19.07 -12.24 1.53
CA PRO A 160 -18.62 -12.31 2.93
C PRO A 160 -17.26 -13.01 3.06
N SER A 161 -16.66 -12.97 4.26
CA SER A 161 -15.41 -13.64 4.56
C SER A 161 -15.41 -14.30 5.94
N VAL A 162 -14.40 -15.18 6.17
CA VAL A 162 -14.15 -15.79 7.48
C VAL A 162 -12.68 -15.55 7.83
N LEU A 163 -12.44 -14.72 8.83
CA LEU A 163 -11.10 -14.42 9.34
C LEU A 163 -10.68 -15.52 10.29
N ARG A 164 -9.51 -16.10 10.06
CA ARG A 164 -8.96 -17.20 10.88
C ARG A 164 -7.58 -16.80 11.40
N GLY A 165 -7.32 -17.17 12.65
CA GLY A 165 -6.04 -16.91 13.30
C GLY A 165 -5.95 -17.61 14.66
N LEU A 166 -5.01 -17.12 15.47
CA LEU A 166 -4.79 -17.56 16.83
C LEU A 166 -5.08 -16.42 17.79
N ASN A 167 -5.71 -16.73 18.91
CA ASN A 167 -5.81 -15.85 20.07
C ASN A 167 -4.47 -15.84 20.83
N ASP A 168 -4.28 -14.90 21.75
CA ASP A 168 -3.07 -14.77 22.57
C ASP A 168 -2.77 -16.02 23.40
N ASP A 169 -3.79 -16.83 23.71
CA ASP A 169 -3.67 -18.11 24.43
C ASP A 169 -3.36 -19.30 23.50
N GLY A 170 -3.18 -19.05 22.20
CA GLY A 170 -2.91 -20.08 21.18
C GLY A 170 -4.16 -20.82 20.67
N SER A 171 -5.34 -20.54 21.19
CA SER A 171 -6.59 -21.09 20.67
C SER A 171 -6.92 -20.51 19.28
N LYS A 172 -7.58 -21.32 18.44
CA LYS A 172 -7.97 -20.89 17.09
C LYS A 172 -9.29 -20.11 17.12
N TYR A 173 -9.35 -19.06 16.30
CA TYR A 173 -10.61 -18.37 16.03
C TYR A 173 -11.03 -18.48 14.56
N ALA A 174 -12.32 -18.31 14.30
CA ALA A 174 -12.92 -18.21 12.96
C ALA A 174 -14.08 -17.22 13.02
N SER A 175 -13.78 -15.94 12.79
CA SER A 175 -14.76 -14.85 12.87
C SER A 175 -15.38 -14.59 11.51
N LYS A 176 -16.71 -14.68 11.42
CA LYS A 176 -17.45 -14.31 10.21
C LYS A 176 -17.58 -12.80 10.13
N VAL A 177 -17.24 -12.24 8.97
CA VAL A 177 -17.38 -10.81 8.65
C VAL A 177 -18.14 -10.65 7.33
N GLN A 178 -18.88 -9.56 7.20
CA GLN A 178 -19.57 -9.27 5.96
C GLN A 178 -18.63 -8.60 4.96
N TYR A 179 -17.68 -7.77 5.43
CA TYR A 179 -16.77 -7.01 4.59
C TYR A 179 -15.34 -7.22 5.03
N TRP A 180 -14.44 -7.53 4.10
CA TRP A 180 -13.03 -7.74 4.36
C TRP A 180 -12.16 -7.04 3.33
N SER A 181 -11.31 -6.12 3.77
CA SER A 181 -10.37 -5.36 2.94
C SER A 181 -8.96 -5.39 3.56
N PRO A 182 -8.16 -6.44 3.30
CA PRO A 182 -6.80 -6.55 3.84
C PRO A 182 -5.85 -5.55 3.19
N PHE A 183 -4.91 -5.02 4.00
CA PHE A 183 -3.88 -4.09 3.55
C PHE A 183 -2.44 -4.51 3.93
N THR A 184 -2.26 -5.56 4.76
CA THR A 184 -0.93 -6.13 5.06
C THR A 184 -0.85 -7.60 4.71
N ASP A 185 0.33 -8.09 4.33
CA ASP A 185 0.58 -9.52 4.11
C ASP A 185 0.45 -10.34 5.41
N SER A 186 0.60 -9.70 6.59
CA SER A 186 0.38 -10.33 7.90
C SER A 186 -1.09 -10.53 8.23
N GLY A 187 -2.02 -10.02 7.41
CA GLY A 187 -3.45 -10.23 7.59
C GLY A 187 -4.17 -9.11 8.36
N CYS A 188 -3.59 -7.90 8.46
CA CYS A 188 -4.35 -6.74 8.95
C CYS A 188 -5.20 -6.14 7.82
N GLY A 189 -6.42 -5.73 8.15
CA GLY A 189 -7.36 -5.15 7.20
C GLY A 189 -8.53 -4.46 7.90
N PHE A 190 -9.38 -3.81 7.11
CA PHE A 190 -10.66 -3.29 7.57
C PHE A 190 -11.73 -4.38 7.53
N HIS A 191 -12.55 -4.48 8.57
CA HIS A 191 -13.72 -5.37 8.59
C HIS A 191 -14.76 -4.92 9.61
N ASP A 192 -16.01 -5.32 9.41
CA ASP A 192 -17.07 -5.20 10.41
C ASP A 192 -16.79 -6.11 11.62
N ALA A 193 -17.16 -5.65 12.82
CA ALA A 193 -16.96 -6.38 14.06
C ALA A 193 -18.23 -6.39 14.91
N SER A 194 -19.23 -7.14 14.47
CA SER A 194 -20.55 -7.22 15.13
C SER A 194 -20.51 -7.79 16.54
N TRP A 195 -19.45 -8.50 16.91
CA TRP A 195 -19.23 -9.05 18.26
C TRP A 195 -18.66 -8.03 19.26
N ARG A 196 -18.22 -6.84 18.77
CA ARG A 196 -17.62 -5.83 19.62
C ARG A 196 -18.68 -4.98 20.30
N HIS A 197 -18.53 -4.82 21.61
CA HIS A 197 -19.42 -3.99 22.43
C HIS A 197 -18.75 -2.70 22.91
N ASP A 198 -17.43 -2.72 23.15
CA ASP A 198 -16.65 -1.55 23.53
C ASP A 198 -16.03 -0.88 22.30
N TRP A 199 -16.53 0.32 21.98
CA TRP A 199 -16.08 1.18 20.89
C TRP A 199 -15.40 2.45 21.42
N SER A 200 -15.05 2.47 22.71
CA SER A 200 -14.35 3.60 23.31
C SER A 200 -12.95 3.75 22.69
N LYS A 201 -12.47 4.99 22.67
CA LYS A 201 -11.12 5.33 22.18
C LYS A 201 -10.01 4.68 23.01
N GLN A 202 -10.30 4.18 24.20
CA GLN A 202 -9.39 3.51 25.11
C GLN A 202 -9.44 1.97 24.98
N ALA A 203 -10.40 1.43 24.25
CA ALA A 203 -10.59 -0.03 24.14
C ALA A 203 -9.29 -0.76 23.76
N TYR A 204 -8.54 -0.26 22.78
CA TYR A 204 -7.30 -0.89 22.30
C TYR A 204 -6.14 -0.88 23.32
N LEU A 205 -6.22 -0.05 24.35
CA LEU A 205 -5.21 0.02 25.44
C LEU A 205 -5.35 -1.12 26.45
N ALA A 206 -6.57 -1.65 26.60
CA ALA A 206 -6.84 -2.76 27.51
C ALA A 206 -6.33 -4.07 26.92
N LYS A 207 -5.87 -4.99 27.79
CA LYS A 207 -5.47 -6.34 27.38
C LYS A 207 -6.65 -7.05 26.70
N GLY A 208 -6.48 -7.44 25.43
CA GLY A 208 -7.54 -8.08 24.62
C GLY A 208 -8.71 -7.15 24.26
N GLY A 209 -8.59 -5.84 24.50
CA GLY A 209 -9.61 -4.87 24.15
C GLY A 209 -9.54 -4.38 22.71
N GLY A 210 -8.37 -4.45 22.07
CA GLY A 210 -8.19 -4.23 20.63
C GLY A 210 -8.38 -5.50 19.80
N SER A 211 -7.98 -5.45 18.53
CA SER A 211 -7.90 -6.60 17.63
C SER A 211 -6.48 -7.21 17.66
N HIS A 212 -6.21 -8.19 16.79
CA HIS A 212 -4.87 -8.72 16.49
C HIS A 212 -4.18 -7.95 15.33
N GLY A 213 -4.44 -6.64 15.22
CA GLY A 213 -3.85 -5.75 14.20
C GLY A 213 -4.85 -5.23 13.17
N CYS A 214 -6.02 -5.82 13.03
CA CYS A 214 -7.07 -5.33 12.13
C CYS A 214 -7.70 -4.02 12.63
N ILE A 215 -8.29 -3.27 11.71
CA ILE A 215 -9.14 -2.13 12.00
C ILE A 215 -10.59 -2.60 12.07
N ASN A 216 -11.11 -2.72 13.28
CA ASN A 216 -12.50 -3.07 13.52
C ASN A 216 -13.39 -1.86 13.27
N MET A 217 -14.40 -2.02 12.43
CA MET A 217 -15.39 -1.01 12.09
C MET A 217 -16.78 -1.38 12.59
N HIS A 218 -17.55 -0.38 12.93
CA HIS A 218 -18.96 -0.59 13.26
C HIS A 218 -19.69 -1.20 12.04
N PRO A 219 -20.55 -2.21 12.22
CA PRO A 219 -21.26 -2.86 11.11
C PRO A 219 -22.02 -1.90 10.19
N ASP A 220 -22.55 -0.82 10.75
CA ASP A 220 -23.35 0.17 10.01
C ASP A 220 -22.55 0.97 8.97
N VAL A 221 -21.22 1.07 9.14
CA VAL A 221 -20.35 1.87 8.26
C VAL A 221 -19.35 1.02 7.47
N ALA A 222 -19.14 -0.23 7.86
CA ALA A 222 -18.15 -1.10 7.22
C ALA A 222 -18.44 -1.35 5.74
N GLY A 223 -19.72 -1.42 5.37
CA GLY A 223 -20.15 -1.55 3.98
C GLY A 223 -19.79 -0.32 3.15
N GLN A 224 -19.96 0.87 3.68
CA GLN A 224 -19.56 2.10 2.99
C GLN A 224 -18.04 2.14 2.81
N ALA A 225 -17.26 1.90 3.86
CA ALA A 225 -15.80 1.84 3.79
C ALA A 225 -15.30 0.83 2.74
N PHE A 226 -15.95 -0.35 2.65
CA PHE A 226 -15.65 -1.36 1.66
C PHE A 226 -15.86 -0.89 0.22
N HIS A 227 -16.88 -0.06 -0.03
CA HIS A 227 -17.21 0.46 -1.36
C HIS A 227 -16.45 1.75 -1.71
N ASP A 228 -16.03 2.52 -0.71
CA ASP A 228 -15.32 3.79 -0.91
C ASP A 228 -13.86 3.58 -1.32
N LEU A 229 -13.20 2.52 -0.84
CA LEU A 229 -11.86 2.13 -1.27
C LEU A 229 -11.88 0.90 -2.16
N GLN A 230 -10.96 0.91 -3.12
CA GLN A 230 -10.77 -0.19 -4.05
C GLN A 230 -9.36 -0.80 -3.93
N LYS A 231 -9.16 -1.94 -4.55
CA LYS A 231 -7.84 -2.58 -4.66
C LYS A 231 -6.79 -1.59 -5.18
N ASN A 232 -5.61 -1.61 -4.58
CA ASN A 232 -4.43 -0.78 -4.83
C ASN A 232 -4.52 0.66 -4.29
N GLU A 233 -5.64 1.09 -3.73
CA GLU A 233 -5.76 2.40 -3.10
C GLU A 233 -5.07 2.44 -1.73
N PRO A 234 -4.41 3.57 -1.40
CA PRO A 234 -3.56 3.64 -0.21
C PRO A 234 -4.32 3.67 1.10
N VAL A 235 -3.67 3.12 2.11
CA VAL A 235 -4.10 3.14 3.52
C VAL A 235 -2.95 3.68 4.35
N ILE A 236 -3.13 4.85 4.94
CA ILE A 236 -2.14 5.55 5.77
C ILE A 236 -2.47 5.28 7.23
N ILE A 237 -1.56 4.63 7.97
CA ILE A 237 -1.68 4.34 9.41
C ILE A 237 -0.63 5.16 10.17
N TYR A 238 -1.06 6.03 11.13
CA TYR A 238 -0.17 6.93 11.89
C TYR A 238 -0.55 7.07 13.37
#